data_455483f5ea1de33eb623ec50b0fa7d63
#
_entry.id   455483f5ea1de33eb623ec50b0fa7d63
#
_cell.length_a   1.000
_cell.length_b   1.000
_cell.length_c   1.000
_cell.angle_alpha   90.00
_cell.angle_beta   90.00
_cell.angle_gamma   90.00
#
_symmetry.space_group_name_H-M   'P 1'
#
loop_
_entity.id
_entity.type
_entity.pdbx_description
1 polymer ?
#
loop_
_entity_poly.entity_id
_entity_poly.type
_entity_poly.pdbx_seq_one_letter_code
_entity_poly.pdbx_strand_id
1 'polypeptide(L)'
;MSPVQAAGWAANAEAESGGNYRRPQDSGGPAYGLFQWERPRRRRFQEKFGHPMEQSTEAEQLAFRDFELNHDLHREARLIDNARTAGDHAAAVTRHYEIPADIDTAAADRANLAEAILALAQARERVRRR
;
A
#
# COMPACT_ATOMS: atom_id res chain seq x y z
N MET A 1 -4.40 0.33 -13.08
CA MET A 1 -3.94 1.34 -12.09
C MET A 1 -3.07 2.37 -12.80
N SER A 2 -3.33 3.65 -12.56
CA SER A 2 -2.57 4.73 -13.18
C SER A 2 -1.18 4.86 -12.53
N PRO A 3 -0.21 5.53 -13.19
CA PRO A 3 1.10 5.81 -12.57
C PRO A 3 1.00 6.59 -11.26
N VAL A 4 0.06 7.51 -11.15
CA VAL A 4 -0.21 8.27 -9.91
C VAL A 4 -0.65 7.33 -8.79
N GLN A 5 -1.60 6.45 -9.06
CA GLN A 5 -2.08 5.48 -8.07
C GLN A 5 -0.98 4.48 -7.69
N ALA A 6 -0.25 3.97 -8.67
CA ALA A 6 0.85 3.05 -8.42
C ALA A 6 1.91 3.67 -7.51
N ALA A 7 2.26 4.95 -7.72
CA ALA A 7 3.23 5.65 -6.88
C ALA A 7 2.72 5.81 -5.44
N GLY A 8 1.46 6.11 -5.25
CA GLY A 8 0.86 6.23 -3.92
C GLY A 8 0.89 4.92 -3.14
N TRP A 9 0.54 3.82 -3.78
CA TRP A 9 0.62 2.49 -3.16
C TRP A 9 2.07 2.09 -2.89
N ALA A 10 2.97 2.33 -3.85
CA ALA A 10 4.39 2.00 -3.70
C ALA A 10 5.03 2.74 -2.52
N ALA A 11 4.70 4.01 -2.33
CA ALA A 11 5.22 4.80 -1.19
C ALA A 11 4.78 4.19 0.15
N ASN A 12 3.53 3.74 0.25
CA ASN A 12 3.04 3.10 1.47
C ASN A 12 3.67 1.72 1.69
N ALA A 13 3.83 0.92 0.64
CA ALA A 13 4.52 -0.37 0.75
C ALA A 13 5.98 -0.18 1.20
N GLU A 14 6.67 0.81 0.63
CA GLU A 14 8.05 1.12 1.03
C GLU A 14 8.13 1.52 2.50
N ALA A 15 7.25 2.40 2.95
CA ALA A 15 7.22 2.87 4.34
C ALA A 15 6.87 1.74 5.32
N GLU A 16 5.93 0.87 4.97
CA GLU A 16 5.47 -0.21 5.85
C GLU A 16 6.44 -1.40 5.89
N SER A 17 6.97 -1.81 4.75
CA SER A 17 7.72 -3.08 4.64
C SER A 17 9.02 -2.99 3.87
N GLY A 18 9.39 -1.80 3.37
CA GLY A 18 10.50 -1.68 2.42
C GLY A 18 10.23 -2.39 1.10
N GLY A 19 8.95 -2.60 0.76
CA GLY A 19 8.55 -3.34 -0.43
C GLY A 19 8.71 -4.85 -0.30
N ASN A 20 8.92 -5.37 0.92
CA ASN A 20 9.14 -6.78 1.17
C ASN A 20 7.83 -7.45 1.61
N TYR A 21 7.23 -8.25 0.75
CA TYR A 21 5.97 -8.94 1.05
C TYR A 21 6.11 -10.03 2.13
N ARG A 22 7.33 -10.39 2.51
CA ARG A 22 7.63 -11.36 3.58
C ARG A 22 8.02 -10.71 4.89
N ARG A 23 7.86 -9.39 4.99
CA ARG A 23 8.30 -8.65 6.17
C ARG A 23 7.39 -8.87 7.37
N PRO A 24 7.90 -9.47 8.48
CA PRO A 24 7.17 -9.45 9.74
C PRO A 24 7.29 -8.06 10.39
N GLN A 25 6.44 -7.79 11.39
CA GLN A 25 6.53 -6.55 12.13
C GLN A 25 7.86 -6.48 12.90
N ASP A 26 8.57 -5.35 12.81
CA ASP A 26 9.90 -5.17 13.43
C ASP A 26 9.88 -5.38 14.95
N SER A 27 8.81 -5.00 15.62
CA SER A 27 8.66 -5.14 17.08
C SER A 27 8.27 -6.56 17.53
N GLY A 28 8.12 -7.51 16.59
CA GLY A 28 7.61 -8.84 16.90
C GLY A 28 6.10 -8.91 17.04
N GLY A 29 5.38 -7.85 16.68
CA GLY A 29 3.92 -7.81 16.69
C GLY A 29 3.28 -8.59 15.56
N PRO A 30 1.94 -8.54 15.43
CA PRO A 30 1.19 -9.39 14.50
C PRO A 30 1.14 -8.90 13.06
N ALA A 31 1.64 -7.71 12.74
CA ALA A 31 1.57 -7.17 11.39
C ALA A 31 2.53 -7.92 10.45
N TYR A 32 2.12 -8.09 9.19
CA TYR A 32 2.89 -8.86 8.21
C TYR A 32 2.63 -8.34 6.80
N GLY A 33 3.64 -8.46 5.94
CA GLY A 33 3.53 -8.29 4.50
C GLY A 33 3.72 -6.88 3.99
N LEU A 34 3.40 -6.68 2.71
CA LEU A 34 3.63 -5.42 1.98
C LEU A 34 3.08 -4.20 2.73
N PHE A 35 1.85 -4.31 3.25
CA PHE A 35 1.17 -3.20 3.89
C PHE A 35 1.00 -3.42 5.40
N GLN A 36 1.73 -4.36 5.97
CA GLN A 36 1.74 -4.67 7.41
C GLN A 36 0.33 -4.87 7.97
N TRP A 37 -0.40 -5.80 7.37
CA TRP A 37 -1.74 -6.16 7.84
C TRP A 37 -1.70 -6.77 9.23
N GLU A 38 -2.59 -6.32 10.10
CA GLU A 38 -2.71 -6.83 11.46
C GLU A 38 -3.67 -8.01 11.55
N ARG A 39 -3.88 -8.55 12.77
CA ARG A 39 -4.56 -9.83 12.98
C ARG A 39 -5.93 -9.96 12.32
N PRO A 40 -6.87 -9.00 12.48
CA PRO A 40 -8.20 -9.18 11.88
C PRO A 40 -8.14 -9.28 10.37
N ARG A 41 -7.29 -8.48 9.73
CA ARG A 41 -7.14 -8.48 8.28
C ARG A 41 -6.36 -9.71 7.80
N ARG A 42 -5.37 -10.18 8.57
CA ARG A 42 -4.67 -11.44 8.26
C ARG A 42 -5.60 -12.64 8.35
N ARG A 43 -6.52 -12.64 9.31
CA ARG A 43 -7.56 -13.67 9.41
C ARG A 43 -8.46 -13.64 8.17
N ARG A 44 -8.85 -12.45 7.74
CA ARG A 44 -9.67 -12.27 6.53
C ARG A 44 -8.94 -12.80 5.30
N PHE A 45 -7.63 -12.55 5.20
CA PHE A 45 -6.78 -13.10 4.14
C PHE A 45 -6.84 -14.63 4.13
N GLN A 46 -6.65 -15.24 5.30
CA GLN A 46 -6.66 -16.71 5.40
C GLN A 46 -8.02 -17.31 5.04
N GLU A 47 -9.10 -16.65 5.41
CA GLU A 47 -10.45 -17.09 5.00
C GLU A 47 -10.60 -17.08 3.48
N LYS A 48 -10.06 -16.06 2.83
CA LYS A 48 -10.20 -15.93 1.38
C LYS A 48 -9.27 -16.87 0.60
N PHE A 49 -8.02 -16.97 0.99
CA PHE A 49 -7.00 -17.71 0.23
C PHE A 49 -6.75 -19.12 0.74
N GLY A 50 -7.25 -19.48 1.92
CA GLY A 50 -7.14 -20.84 2.46
C GLY A 50 -5.80 -21.17 3.10
N HIS A 51 -4.92 -20.18 3.27
CA HIS A 51 -3.63 -20.36 3.95
C HIS A 51 -3.21 -19.05 4.64
N PRO A 52 -2.28 -19.13 5.62
CA PRO A 52 -1.77 -17.93 6.29
C PRO A 52 -1.02 -17.00 5.34
N MET A 53 -0.99 -15.72 5.68
CA MET A 53 -0.27 -14.72 4.88
C MET A 53 1.22 -15.01 4.78
N GLU A 54 1.82 -15.67 5.77
CA GLU A 54 3.23 -16.09 5.73
C GLU A 54 3.54 -17.07 4.59
N GLN A 55 2.51 -17.73 4.06
CA GLN A 55 2.64 -18.65 2.92
C GLN A 55 2.18 -18.02 1.61
N SER A 56 1.89 -16.72 1.62
CA SER A 56 1.37 -16.04 0.44
C SER A 56 2.45 -15.68 -0.56
N THR A 57 2.03 -15.50 -1.81
CA THR A 57 2.84 -14.83 -2.82
C THR A 57 2.58 -13.31 -2.75
N GLU A 58 3.46 -12.52 -3.37
CA GLU A 58 3.24 -11.08 -3.50
C GLU A 58 1.94 -10.79 -4.27
N ALA A 59 1.68 -11.55 -5.33
CA ALA A 59 0.47 -11.40 -6.14
C ALA A 59 -0.79 -11.62 -5.31
N GLU A 60 -0.79 -12.60 -4.40
CA GLU A 60 -1.92 -12.82 -3.50
C GLU A 60 -2.13 -11.67 -2.54
N GLN A 61 -1.07 -11.06 -2.03
CA GLN A 61 -1.18 -9.89 -1.15
C GLN A 61 -1.76 -8.69 -1.88
N LEU A 62 -1.34 -8.45 -3.12
CA LEU A 62 -1.90 -7.38 -3.95
C LEU A 62 -3.37 -7.66 -4.29
N ALA A 63 -3.71 -8.90 -4.59
CA ALA A 63 -5.09 -9.31 -4.83
C ALA A 63 -5.95 -9.12 -3.58
N PHE A 64 -5.40 -9.37 -2.40
CA PHE A 64 -6.10 -9.14 -1.14
C PHE A 64 -6.37 -7.66 -0.91
N ARG A 65 -5.39 -6.79 -1.18
CA ARG A 65 -5.61 -5.33 -1.14
C ARG A 65 -6.80 -4.95 -2.02
N ASP A 66 -6.82 -5.43 -3.26
CA ASP A 66 -7.90 -5.12 -4.19
C ASP A 66 -9.24 -5.67 -3.70
N PHE A 67 -9.25 -6.85 -3.11
CA PHE A 67 -10.43 -7.43 -2.50
C PHE A 67 -10.96 -6.56 -1.35
N GLU A 68 -10.08 -6.11 -0.43
CA GLU A 68 -10.50 -5.23 0.65
C GLU A 68 -11.13 -3.94 0.12
N LEU A 69 -10.50 -3.32 -0.88
CA LEU A 69 -10.97 -2.06 -1.45
C LEU A 69 -12.31 -2.21 -2.19
N ASN A 70 -12.58 -3.38 -2.76
CA ASN A 70 -13.81 -3.63 -3.48
C ASN A 70 -14.95 -4.14 -2.60
N HIS A 71 -14.66 -4.60 -1.38
CA HIS A 71 -15.65 -5.21 -0.50
C HIS A 71 -15.65 -4.57 0.89
N ASP A 72 -14.64 -4.84 1.71
CA ASP A 72 -14.63 -4.44 3.11
C ASP A 72 -14.42 -2.94 3.30
N LEU A 73 -13.67 -2.32 2.39
CA LEU A 73 -13.23 -0.92 2.46
C LEU A 73 -13.65 -0.11 1.23
N HIS A 74 -14.82 -0.39 0.67
CA HIS A 74 -15.24 0.29 -0.58
C HIS A 74 -15.44 1.80 -0.41
N ARG A 75 -15.80 2.26 0.78
CA ARG A 75 -15.95 3.68 1.08
C ARG A 75 -14.59 4.38 1.10
N GLU A 76 -13.62 3.74 1.75
CA GLU A 76 -12.23 4.19 1.82
C GLU A 76 -11.58 4.19 0.44
N ALA A 77 -11.91 3.19 -0.39
CA ALA A 77 -11.43 3.11 -1.78
C ALA A 77 -11.82 4.34 -2.59
N ARG A 78 -13.05 4.85 -2.41
CA ARG A 78 -13.49 6.06 -3.12
C ARG A 78 -12.68 7.29 -2.73
N LEU A 79 -12.37 7.43 -1.44
CA LEU A 79 -11.55 8.54 -0.94
C LEU A 79 -10.14 8.47 -1.51
N ILE A 80 -9.59 7.27 -1.62
CA ILE A 80 -8.27 7.05 -2.21
C ILE A 80 -8.30 7.34 -3.71
N ASP A 81 -9.31 6.85 -4.43
CA ASP A 81 -9.40 6.99 -5.88
C ASP A 81 -9.69 8.44 -6.32
N ASN A 82 -10.25 9.27 -5.44
CA ASN A 82 -10.49 10.68 -5.74
C ASN A 82 -9.22 11.53 -5.73
N ALA A 83 -8.11 11.03 -5.21
CA ALA A 83 -6.84 11.75 -5.19
C ALA A 83 -6.28 11.87 -6.62
N ARG A 84 -5.80 13.07 -6.97
CA ARG A 84 -5.34 13.38 -8.34
C ARG A 84 -3.83 13.43 -8.48
N THR A 85 -3.10 13.67 -7.40
CA THR A 85 -1.64 13.66 -7.41
C THR A 85 -1.11 12.43 -6.69
N ALA A 86 0.13 12.05 -6.99
CA ALA A 86 0.76 10.91 -6.31
C ALA A 86 0.86 11.16 -4.80
N GLY A 87 1.20 12.39 -4.40
CA GLY A 87 1.26 12.74 -2.98
C GLY A 87 -0.10 12.64 -2.30
N ASP A 88 -1.14 13.19 -2.89
CA ASP A 88 -2.49 13.12 -2.32
C ASP A 88 -2.99 11.67 -2.26
N HIS A 89 -2.67 10.87 -3.28
CA HIS A 89 -3.02 9.44 -3.29
C HIS A 89 -2.33 8.70 -2.16
N ALA A 90 -1.02 8.91 -1.98
CA ALA A 90 -0.27 8.29 -0.89
C ALA A 90 -0.82 8.70 0.48
N ALA A 91 -1.12 9.99 0.67
CA ALA A 91 -1.71 10.49 1.90
C ALA A 91 -3.09 9.85 2.17
N ALA A 92 -3.91 9.70 1.13
CA ALA A 92 -5.21 9.04 1.26
C ALA A 92 -5.07 7.56 1.65
N VAL A 93 -4.14 6.83 1.05
CA VAL A 93 -3.84 5.45 1.43
C VAL A 93 -3.40 5.38 2.89
N THR A 94 -2.53 6.29 3.31
CA THR A 94 -2.06 6.34 4.70
C THR A 94 -3.22 6.57 5.66
N ARG A 95 -4.09 7.53 5.37
CA ARG A 95 -5.19 7.91 6.27
C ARG A 95 -6.33 6.92 6.31
N HIS A 96 -6.62 6.26 5.19
CA HIS A 96 -7.84 5.45 5.04
C HIS A 96 -7.59 3.96 4.95
N TYR A 97 -6.37 3.54 4.64
CA TYR A 97 -6.03 2.12 4.48
C TYR A 97 -5.03 1.64 5.54
N GLU A 98 -3.92 2.36 5.71
CA GLU A 98 -2.84 1.97 6.64
C GLU A 98 -3.10 2.39 8.09
N ILE A 99 -3.54 3.61 8.29
CA ILE A 99 -3.93 4.23 9.59
C ILE A 99 -2.84 4.03 10.66
N PRO A 100 -1.62 4.54 10.43
CA PRO A 100 -0.55 4.44 11.43
C PRO A 100 -0.79 5.36 12.63
N ALA A 101 -0.06 5.12 13.73
CA ALA A 101 -0.22 5.89 14.96
C ALA A 101 0.04 7.39 14.78
N ASP A 102 1.12 7.75 14.05
CA ASP A 102 1.45 9.15 13.75
C ASP A 102 1.00 9.47 12.32
N ILE A 103 -0.31 9.57 12.13
CA ILE A 103 -0.93 9.59 10.82
C ILE A 103 -0.55 10.82 10.01
N ASP A 104 -0.47 12.01 10.62
CA ASP A 104 -0.18 13.25 9.89
C ASP A 104 1.25 13.26 9.37
N THR A 105 2.21 12.91 10.20
CA THR A 105 3.62 12.82 9.79
C THR A 105 3.81 11.73 8.75
N ALA A 106 3.22 10.55 8.96
CA ALA A 106 3.30 9.45 8.01
C ALA A 106 2.70 9.83 6.66
N ALA A 107 1.53 10.49 6.65
CA ALA A 107 0.88 10.91 5.41
C ALA A 107 1.76 11.92 4.64
N ALA A 108 2.35 12.89 5.34
CA ALA A 108 3.24 13.88 4.72
C ALA A 108 4.51 13.25 4.15
N ASP A 109 5.14 12.36 4.89
CA ASP A 109 6.36 11.68 4.45
C ASP A 109 6.10 10.80 3.23
N ARG A 110 5.00 10.06 3.25
CA ARG A 110 4.66 9.17 2.14
C ARG A 110 4.19 9.94 0.91
N ALA A 111 3.56 11.10 1.11
CA ALA A 111 3.21 12.00 -0.01
C ALA A 111 4.46 12.47 -0.75
N ASN A 112 5.49 12.90 -0.02
CA ASN A 112 6.76 13.32 -0.61
C ASN A 112 7.45 12.15 -1.32
N LEU A 113 7.45 10.98 -0.73
CA LEU A 113 8.02 9.78 -1.33
C LEU A 113 7.30 9.39 -2.62
N ALA A 114 5.98 9.46 -2.64
CA ALA A 114 5.19 9.14 -3.83
C ALA A 114 5.49 10.08 -4.99
N GLU A 115 5.66 11.37 -4.74
CA GLU A 115 6.03 12.33 -5.78
C GLU A 115 7.42 12.02 -6.34
N ALA A 116 8.37 11.64 -5.49
CA ALA A 116 9.70 11.22 -5.92
C ALA A 116 9.66 9.94 -6.75
N ILE A 117 8.87 8.96 -6.35
CA ILE A 117 8.69 7.70 -7.08
C ILE A 117 8.10 7.98 -8.47
N LEU A 118 7.07 8.82 -8.55
CA LEU A 118 6.46 9.16 -9.84
C LEU A 118 7.45 9.89 -10.76
N ALA A 119 8.20 10.85 -10.21
CA ALA A 119 9.20 11.59 -10.98
C ALA A 119 10.28 10.66 -11.54
N LEU A 120 10.75 9.71 -10.75
CA LEU A 120 11.74 8.73 -11.18
C LEU A 120 11.19 7.81 -12.27
N ALA A 121 9.95 7.33 -12.13
CA ALA A 121 9.31 6.50 -13.13
C ALA A 121 9.14 7.25 -14.46
N GLN A 122 8.76 8.53 -14.40
CA GLN A 122 8.62 9.37 -15.58
C GLN A 122 9.98 9.61 -16.25
N ALA A 123 11.03 9.83 -15.48
CA ALA A 123 12.40 10.00 -16.02
C ALA A 123 12.88 8.75 -16.73
N ARG A 124 12.63 7.57 -16.14
CA ARG A 124 12.97 6.29 -16.75
C ARG A 124 12.22 6.06 -18.05
N GLU A 125 10.95 6.41 -18.10
CA GLU A 125 10.13 6.28 -19.29
C GLU A 125 10.64 7.18 -20.43
N ARG A 126 11.04 8.43 -20.10
CA ARG A 126 11.64 9.33 -21.11
C ARG A 126 12.93 8.76 -21.70
N VAL A 127 13.79 8.19 -20.88
CA VAL A 127 15.03 7.55 -21.34
C VAL A 127 14.72 6.36 -22.25
N ARG A 128 13.74 5.55 -21.87
CA ARG A 128 13.37 4.34 -22.61
C ARG A 128 12.81 4.65 -23.99
N ARG A 129 12.18 5.83 -24.17
CA ARG A 129 11.58 6.25 -25.45
C ARG A 129 12.56 6.88 -26.44
N ARG A 130 13.79 7.12 -26.04
CA ARG A 130 14.81 7.69 -26.93
C ARG A 130 15.30 6.71 -28.00
#